data_286fb4750bcdb1aa1fb556ace9bf2320
#
_entry.id   286fb4750bcdb1aa1fb556ace9bf2320
#
_cell.length_a   1.000
_cell.length_b   1.000
_cell.length_c   1.000
_cell.angle_alpha   90.00
_cell.angle_beta   90.00
_cell.angle_gamma   90.00
#
_symmetry.space_group_name_H-M   'P 1'
#
loop_
_entity.id
_entity.type
_entity.pdbx_description
1 polymer ?
#
loop_
_entity_poly.entity_id
_entity_poly.type
_entity_poly.pdbx_seq_one_letter_code
_entity_poly.pdbx_strand_id
1 'polypeptide(L)'
;MNHAIELRDLKKSFRMRKGSAPSFLGAVRSLVSPETTTVCAVDGISFSIAEGERVAFIGPNGAGKSTTLKILSGILHPDAGDVRVLGLAPANDRTKLAYRIGTVFGQKSQLWQELPASDTFRLLARIYDLPEARFRSRLAALVEVFELAPFLAQPVRKLSLGQRMRCELACSLLHAPQLLFLDEPTIGLDVTAKARVRELTREQSERDGTTVLLTSHDTGDTEHVCERVIVINHGKLLFDQSLASLRAKFITHKRVTLVSDVSSLGLILPGVRVIAREPYRTKLEVDIRVTPIAKVVESALALANLQDLTIEDPPLEAIVQAIYAGASLCPDPIPEREAS
;
A
#
# COMPACT_ATOMS: atom_id res chain seq x y z
N MET A 1 22.83 7.94 8.51
CA MET A 1 21.97 6.76 8.23
C MET A 1 22.13 6.42 6.76
N ASN A 2 22.34 5.15 6.45
CA ASN A 2 22.37 4.72 5.04
C ASN A 2 20.95 4.70 4.49
N HIS A 3 20.77 5.21 3.27
CA HIS A 3 19.49 5.18 2.59
C HIS A 3 19.45 4.02 1.58
N ALA A 4 18.37 3.23 1.66
CA ALA A 4 18.07 2.20 0.65
C ALA A 4 17.54 2.83 -0.64
N ILE A 5 16.81 3.95 -0.53
CA ILE A 5 16.27 4.69 -1.68
C ILE A 5 16.51 6.19 -1.44
N GLU A 6 16.96 6.90 -2.47
CA GLU A 6 17.02 8.36 -2.53
C GLU A 6 16.49 8.83 -3.88
N LEU A 7 15.49 9.70 -3.84
CA LEU A 7 14.92 10.37 -5.00
C LEU A 7 15.01 11.89 -4.83
N ARG A 8 15.45 12.58 -5.88
CA ARG A 8 15.50 14.04 -5.93
C ARG A 8 14.90 14.53 -7.25
N ASP A 9 13.82 15.26 -7.17
CA ASP A 9 13.11 15.89 -8.30
C ASP A 9 12.83 14.92 -9.46
N LEU A 10 12.37 13.70 -9.15
CA LEU A 10 12.08 12.67 -10.14
C LEU A 10 10.94 13.09 -11.05
N LYS A 11 11.17 13.05 -12.37
CA LYS A 11 10.14 13.34 -13.40
C LYS A 11 10.05 12.22 -14.41
N LYS A 12 8.81 11.90 -14.82
CA LYS A 12 8.52 10.95 -15.89
C LYS A 12 7.24 11.30 -16.62
N SER A 13 7.35 11.41 -17.96
CA SER A 13 6.22 11.64 -18.83
C SER A 13 6.14 10.61 -19.94
N PHE A 14 4.95 10.32 -20.42
CA PHE A 14 4.70 9.42 -21.54
C PHE A 14 3.98 10.16 -22.66
N ARG A 15 4.42 9.93 -23.90
CA ARG A 15 3.71 10.40 -25.09
C ARG A 15 2.69 9.35 -25.51
N MET A 16 1.42 9.67 -25.42
CA MET A 16 0.31 8.83 -25.86
C MET A 16 -0.26 9.37 -27.16
N ARG A 17 -0.47 8.49 -28.15
CA ARG A 17 -1.21 8.86 -29.34
C ARG A 17 -2.68 9.04 -29.00
N LYS A 18 -3.28 10.17 -29.34
CA LYS A 18 -4.74 10.31 -29.32
C LYS A 18 -5.32 9.28 -30.29
N GLY A 19 -6.29 8.49 -29.81
CA GLY A 19 -7.02 7.56 -30.66
C GLY A 19 -7.60 8.31 -31.86
N SER A 20 -7.41 7.79 -33.09
CA SER A 20 -8.01 8.33 -34.28
C SER A 20 -9.53 8.25 -34.17
N ALA A 21 -10.21 9.29 -34.61
CA ALA A 21 -11.66 9.28 -34.80
C ALA A 21 -12.04 8.06 -35.69
N PRO A 22 -13.21 7.42 -35.50
CA PRO A 22 -13.64 6.26 -36.28
C PRO A 22 -14.06 6.66 -37.73
N SER A 23 -13.14 7.28 -38.48
CA SER A 23 -13.30 7.67 -39.85
C SER A 23 -12.07 7.25 -40.66
N PHE A 24 -12.27 6.69 -41.83
CA PHE A 24 -11.20 6.25 -42.74
C PHE A 24 -10.20 7.39 -43.04
N LEU A 25 -10.69 8.60 -43.27
CA LEU A 25 -9.87 9.80 -43.45
C LEU A 25 -9.10 10.20 -42.18
N GLY A 26 -9.68 9.97 -40.99
CA GLY A 26 -9.03 10.18 -39.70
C GLY A 26 -7.88 9.19 -39.49
N ALA A 27 -8.04 7.95 -39.90
CA ALA A 27 -6.98 6.91 -39.81
C ALA A 27 -5.77 7.25 -40.71
N VAL A 28 -5.99 7.73 -41.93
CA VAL A 28 -4.91 8.16 -42.85
C VAL A 28 -4.20 9.42 -42.30
N ARG A 29 -4.94 10.38 -41.76
CA ARG A 29 -4.38 11.62 -41.18
C ARG A 29 -3.56 11.31 -39.91
N SER A 30 -3.96 10.30 -39.09
CA SER A 30 -3.23 9.88 -37.90
C SER A 30 -1.91 9.17 -38.22
N LEU A 31 -1.76 8.61 -39.41
CA LEU A 31 -0.51 8.00 -39.88
C LEU A 31 0.52 9.05 -40.29
N VAL A 32 0.06 10.20 -40.84
CA VAL A 32 0.95 11.26 -41.37
C VAL A 32 1.28 12.31 -40.31
N SER A 33 0.35 12.58 -39.36
CA SER A 33 0.53 13.55 -38.28
C SER A 33 -0.22 13.08 -37.03
N PRO A 34 0.37 12.15 -36.24
CA PRO A 34 -0.28 11.67 -35.04
C PRO A 34 -0.34 12.75 -33.98
N GLU A 35 -1.55 13.18 -33.59
CA GLU A 35 -1.71 14.01 -32.40
C GLU A 35 -1.26 13.21 -31.17
N THR A 36 -0.22 13.70 -30.50
CA THR A 36 0.29 13.11 -29.25
C THR A 36 -0.09 13.98 -28.07
N THR A 37 -0.58 13.35 -27.02
CA THR A 37 -0.77 13.99 -25.70
C THR A 37 0.33 13.52 -24.78
N THR A 38 1.01 14.45 -24.10
CA THR A 38 1.99 14.12 -23.07
C THR A 38 1.25 13.97 -21.75
N VAL A 39 1.37 12.79 -21.14
CA VAL A 39 0.85 12.51 -19.78
C VAL A 39 2.03 12.50 -18.83
N CYS A 40 2.04 13.45 -17.89
CA CYS A 40 3.02 13.48 -16.81
C CYS A 40 2.62 12.47 -15.74
N ALA A 41 3.38 11.38 -15.62
CA ALA A 41 3.10 10.31 -14.65
C ALA A 41 3.77 10.57 -13.30
N VAL A 42 4.91 11.26 -13.29
CA VAL A 42 5.65 11.67 -12.08
C VAL A 42 6.17 13.08 -12.31
N ASP A 43 5.92 14.00 -11.37
CA ASP A 43 6.18 15.43 -11.50
C ASP A 43 6.94 15.97 -10.27
N GLY A 44 8.24 15.72 -10.24
CA GLY A 44 9.14 16.31 -9.25
C GLY A 44 9.02 15.71 -7.84
N ILE A 45 8.87 14.39 -7.71
CA ILE A 45 8.84 13.76 -6.38
C ILE A 45 10.24 13.61 -5.79
N SER A 46 10.36 13.90 -4.49
CA SER A 46 11.59 13.76 -3.73
C SER A 46 11.30 13.11 -2.38
N PHE A 47 11.97 12.00 -2.06
CA PHE A 47 11.93 11.35 -0.75
C PHE A 47 13.14 10.43 -0.56
N SER A 48 13.37 9.99 0.66
CA SER A 48 14.37 8.97 0.97
C SER A 48 13.78 7.89 1.88
N ILE A 49 14.28 6.65 1.77
CA ILE A 49 13.89 5.52 2.61
C ILE A 49 15.17 4.96 3.23
N ALA A 50 15.20 4.81 4.55
CA ALA A 50 16.32 4.22 5.26
C ALA A 50 16.40 2.70 5.07
N GLU A 51 17.59 2.12 5.24
CA GLU A 51 17.74 0.65 5.24
C GLU A 51 16.94 0.03 6.38
N GLY A 52 16.24 -1.08 6.10
CA GLY A 52 15.36 -1.79 7.02
C GLY A 52 13.97 -1.17 7.23
N GLU A 53 13.68 -0.01 6.64
CA GLU A 53 12.39 0.67 6.77
C GLU A 53 11.30 -0.01 5.93
N ARG A 54 10.08 -0.07 6.45
CA ARG A 54 8.89 -0.58 5.73
C ARG A 54 7.96 0.58 5.43
N VAL A 55 7.88 0.94 4.16
CA VAL A 55 7.19 2.14 3.68
C VAL A 55 6.05 1.78 2.74
N ALA A 56 4.86 2.29 3.00
CA ALA A 56 3.74 2.24 2.08
C ALA A 56 3.77 3.44 1.13
N PHE A 57 3.65 3.17 -0.16
CA PHE A 57 3.60 4.17 -1.21
C PHE A 57 2.20 4.14 -1.83
N ILE A 58 1.33 5.02 -1.36
CA ILE A 58 -0.10 4.99 -1.66
C ILE A 58 -0.53 6.16 -2.54
N GLY A 59 -1.60 5.94 -3.29
CA GLY A 59 -2.13 6.92 -4.23
C GLY A 59 -3.27 6.32 -5.06
N PRO A 60 -4.15 7.13 -5.68
CA PRO A 60 -5.18 6.63 -6.58
C PRO A 60 -4.57 5.99 -7.83
N ASN A 61 -5.41 5.32 -8.62
CA ASN A 61 -4.99 4.80 -9.91
C ASN A 61 -4.52 5.95 -10.81
N GLY A 62 -3.36 5.76 -11.47
CA GLY A 62 -2.74 6.82 -12.29
C GLY A 62 -1.92 7.85 -11.50
N ALA A 63 -1.79 7.74 -10.18
CA ALA A 63 -1.00 8.67 -9.37
C ALA A 63 0.52 8.60 -9.61
N GLY A 64 1.03 7.58 -10.33
CA GLY A 64 2.46 7.41 -10.62
C GLY A 64 3.15 6.30 -9.83
N LYS A 65 2.46 5.56 -8.96
CA LYS A 65 3.03 4.50 -8.10
C LYS A 65 3.86 3.47 -8.87
N SER A 66 3.23 2.70 -9.74
CA SER A 66 3.91 1.66 -10.52
C SER A 66 4.97 2.22 -11.48
N THR A 67 4.82 3.46 -11.94
CA THR A 67 5.85 4.15 -12.74
C THR A 67 7.09 4.40 -11.89
N THR A 68 6.92 4.90 -10.68
CA THR A 68 8.01 5.14 -9.73
C THR A 68 8.71 3.82 -9.37
N LEU A 69 7.97 2.75 -9.04
CA LEU A 69 8.56 1.43 -8.75
C LEU A 69 9.37 0.89 -9.92
N LYS A 70 8.87 1.05 -11.16
CA LYS A 70 9.60 0.61 -12.37
C LYS A 70 10.88 1.42 -12.60
N ILE A 71 10.91 2.68 -12.23
CA ILE A 71 12.14 3.50 -12.29
C ILE A 71 13.12 3.04 -11.21
N LEU A 72 12.66 2.86 -9.97
CA LEU A 72 13.48 2.37 -8.86
C LEU A 72 14.08 0.98 -9.10
N SER A 73 13.33 0.10 -9.78
CA SER A 73 13.82 -1.24 -10.16
C SER A 73 14.65 -1.27 -11.44
N GLY A 74 14.90 -0.12 -12.09
CA GLY A 74 15.68 -0.02 -13.32
C GLY A 74 14.95 -0.54 -14.58
N ILE A 75 13.64 -0.75 -14.52
CA ILE A 75 12.81 -1.15 -15.70
C ILE A 75 12.54 0.05 -16.60
N LEU A 76 12.35 1.25 -16.01
CA LEU A 76 12.11 2.48 -16.72
C LEU A 76 13.22 3.49 -16.43
N HIS A 77 13.54 4.33 -17.41
CA HIS A 77 14.44 5.46 -17.23
C HIS A 77 13.65 6.71 -16.82
N PRO A 78 14.13 7.52 -15.87
CA PRO A 78 13.57 8.82 -15.56
C PRO A 78 13.82 9.78 -16.73
N ASP A 79 12.99 10.82 -16.84
CA ASP A 79 13.21 11.92 -17.81
C ASP A 79 14.08 13.02 -17.17
N ALA A 80 13.99 13.20 -15.84
CA ALA A 80 14.82 14.09 -15.04
C ALA A 80 14.85 13.65 -13.57
N GLY A 81 15.77 14.24 -12.81
CA GLY A 81 15.98 13.97 -11.39
C GLY A 81 17.09 12.96 -11.12
N ASP A 82 17.53 12.88 -9.85
CA ASP A 82 18.52 11.88 -9.41
C ASP A 82 17.83 10.75 -8.66
N VAL A 83 18.22 9.51 -8.99
CA VAL A 83 17.65 8.28 -8.41
C VAL A 83 18.79 7.40 -7.95
N ARG A 84 18.82 7.09 -6.66
CA ARG A 84 19.73 6.13 -6.05
C ARG A 84 18.97 5.04 -5.32
N VAL A 85 19.34 3.80 -5.57
CA VAL A 85 18.80 2.62 -4.90
C VAL A 85 19.98 1.77 -4.43
N LEU A 86 20.12 1.59 -3.12
CA LEU A 86 21.25 0.91 -2.49
C LEU A 86 22.61 1.49 -2.97
N GLY A 87 22.66 2.83 -3.15
CA GLY A 87 23.82 3.57 -3.65
C GLY A 87 24.07 3.48 -5.16
N LEU A 88 23.29 2.66 -5.89
CA LEU A 88 23.41 2.45 -7.35
C LEU A 88 22.43 3.36 -8.11
N ALA A 89 22.81 3.74 -9.34
CA ALA A 89 21.89 4.41 -10.27
C ALA A 89 21.11 3.37 -11.09
N PRO A 90 19.79 3.17 -10.88
CA PRO A 90 19.02 2.09 -11.53
C PRO A 90 19.09 2.12 -13.07
N ALA A 91 19.19 3.31 -13.65
CA ALA A 91 19.30 3.50 -15.08
C ALA A 91 20.61 2.92 -15.67
N ASN A 92 21.70 2.96 -14.91
CA ASN A 92 23.04 2.59 -15.38
C ASN A 92 23.49 1.24 -14.81
N ASP A 93 23.11 0.93 -13.57
CA ASP A 93 23.59 -0.24 -12.82
C ASP A 93 22.52 -1.32 -12.69
N ARG A 94 21.57 -1.41 -13.65
CA ARG A 94 20.41 -2.30 -13.59
C ARG A 94 20.76 -3.74 -13.20
N THR A 95 21.76 -4.32 -13.82
CA THR A 95 22.16 -5.72 -13.54
C THR A 95 22.67 -5.89 -12.11
N LYS A 96 23.54 -4.99 -11.65
CA LYS A 96 24.05 -5.02 -10.26
C LYS A 96 22.93 -4.84 -9.25
N LEU A 97 22.00 -3.95 -9.56
CA LEU A 97 20.82 -3.68 -8.72
C LEU A 97 19.91 -4.90 -8.63
N ALA A 98 19.66 -5.60 -9.77
CA ALA A 98 18.79 -6.78 -9.81
C ALA A 98 19.23 -7.90 -8.85
N TYR A 99 20.52 -8.05 -8.58
CA TYR A 99 21.04 -9.01 -7.58
C TYR A 99 20.79 -8.61 -6.13
N ARG A 100 20.38 -7.36 -5.88
CA ARG A 100 20.21 -6.79 -4.53
C ARG A 100 18.76 -6.47 -4.18
N ILE A 101 17.86 -6.52 -5.15
CA ILE A 101 16.44 -6.23 -4.97
C ILE A 101 15.57 -7.44 -5.29
N GLY A 102 14.48 -7.60 -4.54
CA GLY A 102 13.36 -8.48 -4.88
C GLY A 102 12.20 -7.65 -5.42
N THR A 103 11.45 -8.21 -6.36
CA THR A 103 10.29 -7.51 -6.92
C THR A 103 9.11 -8.45 -7.04
N VAL A 104 7.91 -8.01 -6.62
CA VAL A 104 6.64 -8.68 -6.88
C VAL A 104 5.71 -7.67 -7.51
N PHE A 105 5.30 -7.93 -8.75
CA PHE A 105 4.32 -7.12 -9.46
C PHE A 105 2.99 -7.89 -9.53
N GLY A 106 1.99 -7.48 -8.77
CA GLY A 106 0.75 -8.24 -8.56
C GLY A 106 0.02 -8.70 -9.83
N GLN A 107 0.21 -7.98 -10.94
CA GLN A 107 -0.38 -8.32 -12.24
C GLN A 107 0.52 -9.18 -13.15
N LYS A 108 1.78 -9.39 -12.78
CA LYS A 108 2.75 -10.15 -13.59
C LYS A 108 3.46 -11.18 -12.72
N SER A 109 3.20 -12.45 -13.02
CA SER A 109 3.83 -13.56 -12.33
C SER A 109 5.26 -13.78 -12.83
N GLN A 110 6.19 -14.05 -11.92
CA GLN A 110 7.53 -14.56 -12.19
C GLN A 110 7.51 -16.07 -12.35
N LEU A 111 6.44 -16.73 -11.90
CA LEU A 111 6.27 -18.16 -11.93
C LEU A 111 5.80 -18.64 -13.32
N TRP A 112 6.33 -19.73 -13.80
CA TRP A 112 5.88 -20.34 -15.03
C TRP A 112 4.61 -21.17 -14.80
N GLN A 113 3.52 -20.80 -15.48
CA GLN A 113 2.18 -21.35 -15.26
C GLN A 113 2.10 -22.88 -15.42
N GLU A 114 2.85 -23.43 -16.39
CA GLU A 114 2.80 -24.85 -16.74
C GLU A 114 3.74 -25.72 -15.89
N LEU A 115 4.66 -25.10 -15.14
CA LEU A 115 5.67 -25.79 -14.35
C LEU A 115 5.38 -25.68 -12.85
N PRO A 116 5.86 -26.63 -12.04
CA PRO A 116 5.87 -26.48 -10.58
C PRO A 116 6.65 -25.24 -10.14
N ALA A 117 6.24 -24.62 -9.03
CA ALA A 117 6.96 -23.49 -8.47
C ALA A 117 8.43 -23.86 -8.13
N SER A 118 8.69 -25.10 -7.72
CA SER A 118 10.04 -25.62 -7.47
C SER A 118 11.01 -25.44 -8.65
N ASP A 119 10.52 -25.51 -9.88
CA ASP A 119 11.36 -25.35 -11.07
C ASP A 119 11.75 -23.89 -11.28
N THR A 120 10.82 -22.96 -10.99
CA THR A 120 11.14 -21.53 -10.96
C THR A 120 12.20 -21.20 -9.91
N PHE A 121 12.11 -21.78 -8.69
CA PHE A 121 13.14 -21.60 -7.66
C PHE A 121 14.51 -22.07 -8.12
N ARG A 122 14.58 -23.25 -8.77
CA ARG A 122 15.85 -23.77 -9.31
C ARG A 122 16.43 -22.87 -10.40
N LEU A 123 15.58 -22.37 -11.30
CA LEU A 123 16.02 -21.43 -12.33
C LEU A 123 16.55 -20.13 -11.73
N LEU A 124 15.80 -19.53 -10.78
CA LEU A 124 16.22 -18.30 -10.11
C LEU A 124 17.54 -18.50 -9.35
N ALA A 125 17.73 -19.66 -8.72
CA ALA A 125 19.01 -19.98 -8.08
C ALA A 125 20.19 -19.95 -9.08
N ARG A 126 19.99 -20.40 -10.32
CA ARG A 126 20.99 -20.32 -11.39
C ARG A 126 21.19 -18.91 -11.91
N ILE A 127 20.10 -18.15 -12.08
CA ILE A 127 20.15 -16.74 -12.53
C ILE A 127 20.91 -15.86 -11.52
N TYR A 128 20.70 -16.12 -10.22
CA TYR A 128 21.36 -15.38 -9.14
C TYR A 128 22.71 -16.00 -8.70
N ASP A 129 23.23 -16.98 -9.42
CA ASP A 129 24.49 -17.69 -9.14
C ASP A 129 24.58 -18.18 -7.68
N LEU A 130 23.48 -18.71 -7.14
CA LEU A 130 23.45 -19.20 -5.75
C LEU A 130 24.18 -20.54 -5.67
N PRO A 131 25.18 -20.68 -4.77
CA PRO A 131 25.79 -21.98 -4.49
C PRO A 131 24.73 -22.98 -4.01
N GLU A 132 24.84 -24.24 -4.43
CA GLU A 132 23.85 -25.29 -4.17
C GLU A 132 23.49 -25.43 -2.67
N ALA A 133 24.49 -25.37 -1.78
CA ALA A 133 24.27 -25.47 -0.35
C ALA A 133 23.44 -24.28 0.18
N ARG A 134 23.74 -23.05 -0.30
CA ARG A 134 23.01 -21.84 0.06
C ARG A 134 21.58 -21.88 -0.48
N PHE A 135 21.41 -22.33 -1.73
CA PHE A 135 20.09 -22.50 -2.35
C PHE A 135 19.21 -23.44 -1.52
N ARG A 136 19.73 -24.66 -1.18
CA ARG A 136 18.97 -25.65 -0.40
C ARG A 136 18.57 -25.11 0.97
N SER A 137 19.51 -24.52 1.69
CA SER A 137 19.25 -23.95 3.01
C SER A 137 18.20 -22.82 2.93
N ARG A 138 18.35 -21.89 1.97
CA ARG A 138 17.42 -20.76 1.81
C ARG A 138 16.04 -21.23 1.36
N LEU A 139 15.98 -22.18 0.40
CA LEU A 139 14.71 -22.75 -0.06
C LEU A 139 13.98 -23.46 1.09
N ALA A 140 14.67 -24.27 1.90
CA ALA A 140 14.06 -24.96 3.04
C ALA A 140 13.43 -23.96 4.01
N ALA A 141 14.15 -22.88 4.37
CA ALA A 141 13.62 -21.83 5.24
C ALA A 141 12.40 -21.13 4.64
N LEU A 142 12.42 -20.81 3.34
CA LEU A 142 11.29 -20.16 2.65
C LEU A 142 10.08 -21.11 2.53
N VAL A 143 10.32 -22.39 2.26
CA VAL A 143 9.26 -23.43 2.22
C VAL A 143 8.55 -23.54 3.57
N GLU A 144 9.28 -23.48 4.66
CA GLU A 144 8.73 -23.50 6.01
C GLU A 144 7.94 -22.21 6.30
N VAL A 145 8.58 -21.04 6.16
CA VAL A 145 7.97 -19.72 6.47
C VAL A 145 6.72 -19.46 5.64
N PHE A 146 6.78 -19.72 4.32
CA PHE A 146 5.65 -19.48 3.42
C PHE A 146 4.70 -20.67 3.27
N GLU A 147 4.92 -21.76 4.04
CA GLU A 147 4.09 -22.98 4.06
C GLU A 147 3.86 -23.55 2.64
N LEU A 148 4.95 -23.66 1.86
CA LEU A 148 4.86 -24.02 0.44
C LEU A 148 4.81 -25.54 0.23
N ALA A 149 5.23 -26.36 1.19
CA ALA A 149 5.40 -27.80 1.03
C ALA A 149 4.20 -28.53 0.38
N PRO A 150 2.91 -28.23 0.74
CA PRO A 150 1.78 -28.96 0.18
C PRO A 150 1.55 -28.76 -1.32
N PHE A 151 2.08 -27.67 -1.91
CA PHE A 151 1.80 -27.31 -3.29
C PHE A 151 3.04 -26.95 -4.13
N LEU A 152 4.23 -27.00 -3.54
CA LEU A 152 5.49 -26.65 -4.21
C LEU A 152 5.75 -27.43 -5.50
N ALA A 153 5.33 -28.70 -5.55
CA ALA A 153 5.49 -29.59 -6.68
C ALA A 153 4.31 -29.55 -7.67
N GLN A 154 3.29 -28.75 -7.40
CA GLN A 154 2.13 -28.62 -8.30
C GLN A 154 2.40 -27.55 -9.37
N PRO A 155 1.89 -27.75 -10.62
CA PRO A 155 1.91 -26.71 -11.65
C PRO A 155 1.24 -25.42 -11.15
N VAL A 156 1.89 -24.28 -11.41
CA VAL A 156 1.44 -22.96 -10.88
C VAL A 156 0.00 -22.63 -11.26
N ARG A 157 -0.45 -23.04 -12.46
CA ARG A 157 -1.85 -22.85 -12.92
C ARG A 157 -2.91 -23.51 -12.02
N LYS A 158 -2.52 -24.52 -11.23
CA LYS A 158 -3.42 -25.22 -10.30
C LYS A 158 -3.46 -24.60 -8.91
N LEU A 159 -2.58 -23.65 -8.62
CA LEU A 159 -2.51 -22.98 -7.34
C LEU A 159 -3.63 -21.95 -7.20
N SER A 160 -4.17 -21.82 -5.99
CA SER A 160 -5.01 -20.66 -5.65
C SER A 160 -4.20 -19.37 -5.77
N LEU A 161 -4.88 -18.23 -5.90
CA LEU A 161 -4.20 -16.94 -6.00
C LEU A 161 -3.31 -16.66 -4.78
N GLY A 162 -3.78 -17.01 -3.56
CA GLY A 162 -3.01 -16.88 -2.33
C GLY A 162 -1.80 -17.81 -2.27
N GLN A 163 -1.93 -19.07 -2.72
CA GLN A 163 -0.81 -20.00 -2.83
C GLN A 163 0.23 -19.50 -3.84
N ARG A 164 -0.23 -18.99 -4.98
CA ARG A 164 0.64 -18.40 -5.99
C ARG A 164 1.39 -17.19 -5.44
N MET A 165 0.70 -16.29 -4.74
CA MET A 165 1.34 -15.10 -4.14
C MET A 165 2.40 -15.47 -3.11
N ARG A 166 2.18 -16.51 -2.28
CA ARG A 166 3.20 -17.02 -1.34
C ARG A 166 4.44 -17.53 -2.09
N CYS A 167 4.26 -18.23 -3.22
CA CYS A 167 5.39 -18.63 -4.07
C CYS A 167 6.11 -17.43 -4.69
N GLU A 168 5.38 -16.40 -5.17
CA GLU A 168 5.95 -15.17 -5.73
C GLU A 168 6.83 -14.43 -4.70
N LEU A 169 6.33 -14.27 -3.48
CA LEU A 169 7.08 -13.65 -2.38
C LEU A 169 8.34 -14.46 -2.05
N ALA A 170 8.20 -15.79 -1.91
CA ALA A 170 9.33 -16.65 -1.63
C ALA A 170 10.38 -16.61 -2.76
N CYS A 171 9.95 -16.59 -4.02
CA CYS A 171 10.84 -16.42 -5.18
C CYS A 171 11.62 -15.10 -5.11
N SER A 172 10.92 -13.99 -4.79
CA SER A 172 11.54 -12.66 -4.71
C SER A 172 12.54 -12.54 -3.56
N LEU A 173 12.47 -13.41 -2.56
CA LEU A 173 13.33 -13.45 -1.37
C LEU A 173 14.44 -14.50 -1.45
N LEU A 174 14.47 -15.34 -2.49
CA LEU A 174 15.38 -16.48 -2.59
C LEU A 174 16.86 -16.08 -2.51
N HIS A 175 17.23 -15.01 -3.18
CA HIS A 175 18.61 -14.49 -3.24
C HIS A 175 18.99 -13.58 -2.06
N ALA A 176 18.10 -13.45 -1.04
CA ALA A 176 18.26 -12.59 0.13
C ALA A 176 18.47 -11.11 -0.24
N PRO A 177 17.48 -10.47 -0.88
CA PRO A 177 17.59 -9.09 -1.30
C PRO A 177 17.65 -8.13 -0.10
N GLN A 178 18.29 -6.98 -0.27
CA GLN A 178 18.34 -5.90 0.72
C GLN A 178 17.10 -5.02 0.66
N LEU A 179 16.40 -5.00 -0.48
CA LEU A 179 15.21 -4.20 -0.72
C LEU A 179 14.18 -5.01 -1.48
N LEU A 180 12.93 -4.95 -1.05
CA LEU A 180 11.79 -5.64 -1.65
C LEU A 180 10.78 -4.60 -2.15
N PHE A 181 10.47 -4.66 -3.44
CA PHE A 181 9.39 -3.89 -4.07
C PHE A 181 8.15 -4.76 -4.21
N LEU A 182 7.05 -4.33 -3.65
CA LEU A 182 5.75 -5.00 -3.70
C LEU A 182 4.72 -4.09 -4.36
N ASP A 183 4.31 -4.40 -5.58
CA ASP A 183 3.29 -3.63 -6.32
C ASP A 183 1.94 -4.36 -6.22
N GLU A 184 1.11 -3.92 -5.27
CA GLU A 184 -0.23 -4.46 -5.00
C GLU A 184 -0.26 -5.99 -4.72
N PRO A 185 0.51 -6.51 -3.76
CA PRO A 185 0.69 -7.95 -3.58
C PRO A 185 -0.56 -8.68 -3.07
N THR A 186 -1.56 -7.97 -2.56
CA THR A 186 -2.79 -8.56 -2.00
C THR A 186 -4.01 -8.41 -2.91
N ILE A 187 -3.82 -7.85 -4.12
CA ILE A 187 -4.93 -7.65 -5.06
C ILE A 187 -5.61 -8.97 -5.44
N GLY A 188 -6.92 -9.02 -5.33
CA GLY A 188 -7.73 -10.21 -5.69
C GLY A 188 -7.64 -11.38 -4.70
N LEU A 189 -6.91 -11.25 -3.59
CA LEU A 189 -6.89 -12.24 -2.53
C LEU A 189 -8.12 -12.13 -1.62
N ASP A 190 -8.59 -13.25 -1.08
CA ASP A 190 -9.57 -13.27 0.00
C ASP A 190 -8.97 -12.73 1.31
N VAL A 191 -9.84 -12.46 2.31
CA VAL A 191 -9.44 -11.84 3.59
C VAL A 191 -8.36 -12.64 4.32
N THR A 192 -8.48 -13.96 4.35
CA THR A 192 -7.54 -14.86 5.03
C THR A 192 -6.18 -14.87 4.34
N ALA A 193 -6.18 -14.98 3.01
CA ALA A 193 -4.96 -14.95 2.22
C ALA A 193 -4.24 -13.59 2.32
N LYS A 194 -5.00 -12.47 2.32
CA LYS A 194 -4.43 -11.12 2.57
C LYS A 194 -3.75 -11.05 3.91
N ALA A 195 -4.44 -11.44 4.99
CA ALA A 195 -3.88 -11.42 6.34
C ALA A 195 -2.57 -12.21 6.42
N ARG A 196 -2.53 -13.41 5.83
CA ARG A 196 -1.35 -14.26 5.83
C ARG A 196 -0.18 -13.68 5.03
N VAL A 197 -0.45 -13.10 3.85
CA VAL A 197 0.57 -12.42 3.02
C VAL A 197 1.18 -11.22 3.76
N ARG A 198 0.36 -10.41 4.43
CA ARG A 198 0.79 -9.26 5.25
C ARG A 198 1.72 -9.68 6.38
N GLU A 199 1.28 -10.68 7.15
CA GLU A 199 2.03 -11.24 8.28
C GLU A 199 3.40 -11.76 7.81
N LEU A 200 3.42 -12.65 6.81
CA LEU A 200 4.64 -13.22 6.25
C LEU A 200 5.60 -12.16 5.71
N THR A 201 5.07 -11.13 5.05
CA THR A 201 5.89 -10.02 4.52
C THR A 201 6.55 -9.25 5.66
N ARG A 202 5.79 -8.93 6.71
CA ARG A 202 6.28 -8.22 7.90
C ARG A 202 7.33 -9.03 8.64
N GLU A 203 7.01 -10.27 9.02
CA GLU A 203 7.90 -11.16 9.77
C GLU A 203 9.22 -11.40 9.02
N GLN A 204 9.15 -11.63 7.71
CA GLN A 204 10.34 -11.87 6.91
C GLN A 204 11.22 -10.62 6.79
N SER A 205 10.61 -9.44 6.65
CA SER A 205 11.32 -8.16 6.61
C SER A 205 12.02 -7.88 7.95
N GLU A 206 11.32 -8.08 9.07
CA GLU A 206 11.87 -7.90 10.42
C GLU A 206 13.02 -8.87 10.70
N ARG A 207 12.89 -10.13 10.31
CA ARG A 207 13.90 -11.15 10.52
C ARG A 207 15.18 -10.94 9.71
N ASP A 208 15.05 -10.55 8.44
CA ASP A 208 16.18 -10.41 7.52
C ASP A 208 16.69 -8.96 7.45
N GLY A 209 16.03 -7.99 8.10
CA GLY A 209 16.35 -6.56 7.98
C GLY A 209 16.10 -5.98 6.58
N THR A 210 15.22 -6.63 5.78
CA THR A 210 14.95 -6.23 4.40
C THR A 210 14.11 -4.96 4.38
N THR A 211 14.56 -3.93 3.65
CA THR A 211 13.76 -2.74 3.38
C THR A 211 12.57 -3.11 2.49
N VAL A 212 11.39 -2.55 2.75
CA VAL A 212 10.18 -2.82 1.95
C VAL A 212 9.58 -1.52 1.44
N LEU A 213 9.35 -1.45 0.13
CA LEU A 213 8.49 -0.44 -0.49
C LEU A 213 7.26 -1.13 -1.07
N LEU A 214 6.13 -0.92 -0.43
CA LEU A 214 4.84 -1.53 -0.73
C LEU A 214 3.92 -0.51 -1.39
N THR A 215 3.41 -0.78 -2.60
CA THR A 215 2.26 -0.04 -3.12
C THR A 215 0.99 -0.82 -2.81
N SER A 216 -0.01 -0.13 -2.32
CA SER A 216 -1.35 -0.68 -2.14
C SER A 216 -2.39 0.43 -2.20
N HIS A 217 -3.60 0.06 -2.57
CA HIS A 217 -4.82 0.84 -2.37
C HIS A 217 -5.67 0.26 -1.22
N ASP A 218 -5.25 -0.88 -0.66
CA ASP A 218 -5.83 -1.49 0.53
C ASP A 218 -5.06 -0.99 1.76
N THR A 219 -5.73 -0.22 2.59
CA THR A 219 -5.11 0.38 3.79
C THR A 219 -4.73 -0.66 4.83
N GLY A 220 -5.38 -1.82 4.84
CA GLY A 220 -4.98 -2.93 5.67
C GLY A 220 -3.55 -3.40 5.38
N ASP A 221 -3.10 -3.34 4.11
CA ASP A 221 -1.70 -3.65 3.78
C ASP A 221 -0.74 -2.65 4.41
N THR A 222 -1.12 -1.36 4.31
CA THR A 222 -0.34 -0.26 4.88
C THR A 222 -0.21 -0.39 6.40
N GLU A 223 -1.32 -0.62 7.09
CA GLU A 223 -1.36 -0.67 8.55
C GLU A 223 -0.67 -1.89 9.16
N HIS A 224 -0.69 -3.04 8.46
CA HIS A 224 -0.13 -4.28 8.99
C HIS A 224 1.35 -4.49 8.64
N VAL A 225 1.80 -3.95 7.50
CA VAL A 225 3.17 -4.18 7.01
C VAL A 225 4.10 -3.00 7.27
N CYS A 226 3.59 -1.77 7.16
CA CYS A 226 4.42 -0.57 7.09
C CYS A 226 4.32 0.30 8.35
N GLU A 227 5.37 1.09 8.59
CA GLU A 227 5.46 2.06 9.71
C GLU A 227 5.34 3.50 9.22
N ARG A 228 5.66 3.73 7.95
CA ARG A 228 5.63 5.04 7.29
C ARG A 228 4.80 4.98 6.03
N VAL A 229 4.17 6.08 5.70
CA VAL A 229 3.36 6.24 4.50
C VAL A 229 3.80 7.44 3.70
N ILE A 230 3.97 7.23 2.41
CA ILE A 230 4.17 8.26 1.40
C ILE A 230 2.91 8.30 0.53
N VAL A 231 2.24 9.45 0.47
CA VAL A 231 1.03 9.65 -0.32
C VAL A 231 1.36 10.47 -1.54
N ILE A 232 1.00 9.93 -2.72
CA ILE A 232 1.13 10.65 -3.99
C ILE A 232 -0.21 10.82 -4.68
N ASN A 233 -0.36 11.92 -5.44
CA ASN A 233 -1.49 12.15 -6.31
C ASN A 233 -1.04 12.97 -7.52
N HIS A 234 -1.55 12.64 -8.72
CA HIS A 234 -1.19 13.31 -9.98
C HIS A 234 0.33 13.51 -10.16
N GLY A 235 1.12 12.49 -9.81
CA GLY A 235 2.57 12.52 -9.92
C GLY A 235 3.30 13.36 -8.87
N LYS A 236 2.61 13.93 -7.89
CA LYS A 236 3.18 14.79 -6.85
C LYS A 236 3.09 14.13 -5.48
N LEU A 237 4.09 14.39 -4.65
CA LEU A 237 4.11 13.97 -3.26
C LEU A 237 3.23 14.91 -2.43
N LEU A 238 2.24 14.35 -1.72
CA LEU A 238 1.32 15.09 -0.85
C LEU A 238 1.68 14.96 0.63
N PHE A 239 2.17 13.78 1.03
CA PHE A 239 2.44 13.47 2.43
C PHE A 239 3.56 12.43 2.54
N ASP A 240 4.41 12.55 3.56
CA ASP A 240 5.52 11.64 3.84
C ASP A 240 5.85 11.69 5.34
N GLN A 241 5.26 10.79 6.13
CA GLN A 241 5.51 10.67 7.57
C GLN A 241 5.16 9.27 8.10
N SER A 242 5.45 9.01 9.38
CA SER A 242 5.01 7.78 10.06
C SER A 242 3.48 7.67 10.11
N LEU A 243 2.97 6.43 10.13
CA LEU A 243 1.54 6.16 10.33
C LEU A 243 1.03 6.73 11.66
N ALA A 244 1.87 6.71 12.70
CA ALA A 244 1.53 7.31 14.01
C ALA A 244 1.34 8.83 13.88
N SER A 245 2.24 9.53 13.17
CA SER A 245 2.13 10.97 12.89
C SER A 245 0.92 11.30 12.04
N LEU A 246 0.62 10.46 11.03
CA LEU A 246 -0.56 10.60 10.21
C LEU A 246 -1.84 10.54 11.06
N ARG A 247 -1.96 9.51 11.90
CA ARG A 247 -3.09 9.34 12.80
C ARG A 247 -3.20 10.51 13.79
N ALA A 248 -2.11 10.89 14.45
CA ALA A 248 -2.10 12.01 15.40
C ALA A 248 -2.53 13.34 14.77
N LYS A 249 -2.15 13.58 13.51
CA LYS A 249 -2.46 14.83 12.80
C LYS A 249 -3.88 14.88 12.25
N PHE A 250 -4.40 13.73 11.80
CA PHE A 250 -5.65 13.70 11.04
C PHE A 250 -6.82 13.05 11.77
N ILE A 251 -6.62 12.35 12.89
CA ILE A 251 -7.73 11.84 13.70
C ILE A 251 -8.24 12.96 14.61
N THR A 252 -9.20 13.68 14.12
CA THR A 252 -9.92 14.71 14.88
C THR A 252 -11.28 14.21 15.40
N HIS A 253 -11.79 13.12 14.82
CA HIS A 253 -13.05 12.50 15.17
C HIS A 253 -12.84 11.02 15.49
N LYS A 254 -13.62 10.50 16.43
CA LYS A 254 -13.68 9.06 16.73
C LYS A 254 -15.11 8.55 16.55
N ARG A 255 -15.25 7.29 16.17
CA ARG A 255 -16.53 6.60 16.15
C ARG A 255 -16.74 5.90 17.48
N VAL A 256 -17.88 6.15 18.11
CA VAL A 256 -18.27 5.51 19.37
C VAL A 256 -19.56 4.74 19.12
N THR A 257 -19.53 3.44 19.34
CA THR A 257 -20.71 2.58 19.29
C THR A 257 -21.11 2.25 20.73
N LEU A 258 -22.31 2.63 21.11
CA LEU A 258 -22.89 2.36 22.42
C LEU A 258 -24.00 1.31 22.28
N VAL A 259 -23.96 0.24 23.07
CA VAL A 259 -25.03 -0.73 23.21
C VAL A 259 -25.61 -0.57 24.60
N SER A 260 -26.93 -0.34 24.69
CA SER A 260 -27.63 0.00 25.94
C SER A 260 -28.93 -0.80 26.09
N ASP A 261 -29.48 -0.78 27.29
CA ASP A 261 -30.77 -1.38 27.62
C ASP A 261 -31.99 -0.59 27.12
N VAL A 262 -31.77 0.63 26.61
CA VAL A 262 -32.82 1.48 26.05
C VAL A 262 -32.79 1.47 24.52
N SER A 263 -33.95 1.51 23.90
CA SER A 263 -34.09 1.45 22.43
C SER A 263 -33.51 2.69 21.72
N SER A 264 -33.34 3.82 22.41
CA SER A 264 -32.74 5.04 21.86
C SER A 264 -32.10 5.88 22.94
N LEU A 265 -30.80 6.14 22.79
CA LEU A 265 -30.07 7.05 23.66
C LEU A 265 -30.24 8.50 23.15
N GLY A 266 -30.85 9.36 23.99
CA GLY A 266 -31.04 10.79 23.74
C GLY A 266 -29.81 11.63 24.04
N LEU A 267 -28.60 11.21 23.65
CA LEU A 267 -27.37 11.90 23.95
C LEU A 267 -27.22 13.16 23.07
N ILE A 268 -27.14 14.33 23.72
CA ILE A 268 -26.89 15.63 23.07
C ILE A 268 -25.67 16.26 23.73
N LEU A 269 -24.56 16.31 23.00
CA LEU A 269 -23.31 16.94 23.46
C LEU A 269 -22.69 17.76 22.29
N PRO A 270 -22.02 18.90 22.62
CA PRO A 270 -21.29 19.66 21.61
C PRO A 270 -20.28 18.76 20.88
N GLY A 271 -20.13 18.90 19.56
CA GLY A 271 -19.19 18.10 18.78
C GLY A 271 -19.51 16.61 18.69
N VAL A 272 -20.70 16.18 19.11
CA VAL A 272 -21.16 14.79 18.98
C VAL A 272 -22.32 14.71 18.00
N ARG A 273 -22.16 13.88 16.96
CA ARG A 273 -23.17 13.64 15.94
C ARG A 273 -23.60 12.18 15.97
N VAL A 274 -24.90 11.93 15.95
CA VAL A 274 -25.45 10.58 15.77
C VAL A 274 -25.34 10.20 14.29
N ILE A 275 -24.58 9.13 14.00
CA ILE A 275 -24.41 8.58 12.63
C ILE A 275 -25.54 7.61 12.30
N ALA A 276 -25.87 6.72 13.26
CA ALA A 276 -26.91 5.72 13.09
C ALA A 276 -27.58 5.41 14.44
N ARG A 277 -28.89 5.15 14.39
CA ARG A 277 -29.69 4.64 15.50
C ARG A 277 -30.31 3.32 15.09
N GLU A 278 -29.94 2.28 15.79
CA GLU A 278 -30.54 0.94 15.71
C GLU A 278 -31.16 0.61 17.10
N PRO A 279 -32.12 -0.28 17.21
CA PRO A 279 -32.63 -0.68 18.51
C PRO A 279 -31.49 -1.14 19.44
N TYR A 280 -31.40 -0.52 20.61
CA TYR A 280 -30.38 -0.80 21.63
C TYR A 280 -28.91 -0.48 21.21
N ARG A 281 -28.69 0.08 20.01
CA ARG A 281 -27.36 0.41 19.49
C ARG A 281 -27.34 1.83 18.90
N THR A 282 -26.50 2.69 19.43
CA THR A 282 -26.30 4.06 18.92
C THR A 282 -24.87 4.24 18.45
N LYS A 283 -24.69 4.67 17.20
CA LYS A 283 -23.37 4.98 16.62
C LYS A 283 -23.20 6.50 16.57
N LEU A 284 -22.14 7.00 17.19
CA LEU A 284 -21.79 8.40 17.32
C LEU A 284 -20.49 8.72 16.59
N GLU A 285 -20.38 9.90 16.04
CA GLU A 285 -19.13 10.52 15.62
C GLU A 285 -18.84 11.66 16.59
N VAL A 286 -17.66 11.63 17.21
CA VAL A 286 -17.25 12.55 18.27
C VAL A 286 -16.04 13.34 17.83
N ASP A 287 -16.17 14.67 17.75
CA ASP A 287 -15.03 15.57 17.60
C ASP A 287 -14.27 15.64 18.93
N ILE A 288 -13.12 14.97 19.00
CA ILE A 288 -12.32 14.87 20.25
C ILE A 288 -11.65 16.19 20.65
N ARG A 289 -11.63 17.19 19.76
CA ARG A 289 -11.13 18.54 20.07
C ARG A 289 -12.17 19.34 20.87
N VAL A 290 -13.47 19.01 20.69
CA VAL A 290 -14.59 19.70 21.33
C VAL A 290 -15.05 18.95 22.58
N THR A 291 -15.24 17.63 22.46
CA THR A 291 -15.73 16.79 23.57
C THR A 291 -14.81 15.57 23.75
N PRO A 292 -14.15 15.46 24.91
CA PRO A 292 -13.39 14.28 25.27
C PRO A 292 -14.26 13.02 25.30
N ILE A 293 -13.74 11.88 24.86
CA ILE A 293 -14.46 10.60 24.86
C ILE A 293 -14.97 10.22 26.26
N ALA A 294 -14.20 10.50 27.32
CA ALA A 294 -14.61 10.25 28.70
C ALA A 294 -15.96 10.91 29.02
N LYS A 295 -16.18 12.16 28.60
CA LYS A 295 -17.43 12.90 28.81
C LYS A 295 -18.60 12.27 28.04
N VAL A 296 -18.36 11.73 26.86
CA VAL A 296 -19.38 11.00 26.09
C VAL A 296 -19.82 9.73 26.84
N VAL A 297 -18.85 8.97 27.37
CA VAL A 297 -19.12 7.75 28.14
C VAL A 297 -19.85 8.07 29.45
N GLU A 298 -19.39 9.05 30.21
CA GLU A 298 -20.06 9.51 31.46
C GLU A 298 -21.52 9.92 31.20
N SER A 299 -21.75 10.73 30.16
CA SER A 299 -23.10 11.16 29.79
C SER A 299 -23.98 10.01 29.30
N ALA A 300 -23.42 9.03 28.61
CA ALA A 300 -24.16 7.85 28.17
C ALA A 300 -24.55 6.96 29.37
N LEU A 301 -23.65 6.75 30.32
CA LEU A 301 -23.92 6.00 31.57
C LEU A 301 -24.96 6.66 32.45
N ALA A 302 -25.07 8.01 32.43
CA ALA A 302 -26.10 8.72 33.14
C ALA A 302 -27.52 8.56 32.51
N LEU A 303 -27.60 8.20 31.22
CA LEU A 303 -28.87 8.09 30.50
C LEU A 303 -29.38 6.65 30.41
N ALA A 304 -28.51 5.66 30.47
CA ALA A 304 -28.86 4.25 30.30
C ALA A 304 -27.79 3.32 30.86
N ASN A 305 -28.17 2.05 31.08
CA ASN A 305 -27.23 1.01 31.43
C ASN A 305 -26.53 0.52 30.15
N LEU A 306 -25.20 0.82 30.03
CA LEU A 306 -24.41 0.37 28.87
C LEU A 306 -24.05 -1.09 29.03
N GLN A 307 -24.35 -1.88 28.00
CA GLN A 307 -24.01 -3.30 27.92
C GLN A 307 -22.65 -3.50 27.21
N ASP A 308 -22.34 -2.61 26.23
CA ASP A 308 -21.08 -2.65 25.48
C ASP A 308 -20.73 -1.24 24.98
N LEU A 309 -19.43 -1.02 24.78
CA LEU A 309 -18.86 0.23 24.30
C LEU A 309 -17.68 -0.09 23.39
N THR A 310 -17.75 0.39 22.14
CA THR A 310 -16.63 0.31 21.20
C THR A 310 -16.21 1.70 20.76
N ILE A 311 -14.91 1.98 20.83
CA ILE A 311 -14.32 3.25 20.35
C ILE A 311 -13.36 2.90 19.22
N GLU A 312 -13.60 3.46 18.04
CA GLU A 312 -12.82 3.20 16.84
C GLU A 312 -12.27 4.51 16.27
N ASP A 313 -11.03 4.45 15.81
CA ASP A 313 -10.48 5.52 14.97
C ASP A 313 -11.11 5.46 13.58
N PRO A 314 -11.21 6.58 12.85
CA PRO A 314 -11.61 6.56 11.45
C PRO A 314 -10.66 5.66 10.65
N PRO A 315 -11.19 4.90 9.68
CA PRO A 315 -10.34 4.05 8.85
C PRO A 315 -9.33 4.90 8.07
N LEU A 316 -8.14 4.36 7.85
CA LEU A 316 -7.05 5.06 7.15
C LEU A 316 -7.48 5.55 5.74
N GLU A 317 -8.43 4.83 5.10
CA GLU A 317 -9.05 5.24 3.84
C GLU A 317 -9.66 6.65 3.89
N ALA A 318 -10.37 6.95 4.97
CA ALA A 318 -11.01 8.25 5.13
C ALA A 318 -9.97 9.37 5.28
N ILE A 319 -8.88 9.08 6.00
CA ILE A 319 -7.76 10.01 6.16
C ILE A 319 -7.08 10.28 4.81
N VAL A 320 -6.80 9.22 4.08
CA VAL A 320 -6.15 9.31 2.76
C VAL A 320 -7.02 10.04 1.74
N GLN A 321 -8.32 9.78 1.72
CA GLN A 321 -9.26 10.50 0.85
C GLN A 321 -9.29 11.99 1.15
N ALA A 322 -9.22 12.37 2.42
CA ALA A 322 -9.19 13.76 2.78
C ALA A 322 -7.86 14.46 2.39
N ILE A 323 -6.73 13.75 2.46
CA ILE A 323 -5.45 14.24 1.91
C ILE A 323 -5.59 14.49 0.40
N TYR A 324 -6.24 13.60 -0.35
CA TYR A 324 -6.46 13.79 -1.80
C TYR A 324 -7.36 14.97 -2.11
N ALA A 325 -8.36 15.24 -1.27
CA ALA A 325 -9.27 16.38 -1.44
C ALA A 325 -8.60 17.74 -1.16
N GLY A 326 -7.33 17.75 -0.72
CA GLY A 326 -6.65 19.00 -0.31
C GLY A 326 -7.26 19.58 0.97
N ALA A 327 -8.13 18.81 1.62
CA ALA A 327 -8.68 19.21 2.90
C ALA A 327 -7.54 19.20 3.94
N SER A 328 -7.18 20.36 4.45
CA SER A 328 -6.95 20.40 5.89
C SER A 328 -8.17 19.69 6.47
N LEU A 329 -8.03 18.50 7.08
CA LEU A 329 -9.12 17.86 7.80
C LEU A 329 -9.44 18.66 9.08
N CYS A 330 -9.80 19.92 8.89
CA CYS A 330 -10.74 20.66 9.69
C CYS A 330 -12.06 20.61 8.91
N PRO A 331 -12.97 19.67 9.15
CA PRO A 331 -14.35 19.96 8.85
C PRO A 331 -14.66 21.24 9.64
N ASP A 332 -15.33 22.18 9.02
CA ASP A 332 -15.87 23.36 9.71
C ASP A 332 -16.54 22.88 11.01
N PRO A 333 -16.38 23.62 12.11
CA PRO A 333 -17.03 23.25 13.37
C PRO A 333 -18.51 23.01 13.05
N ILE A 334 -19.03 21.88 13.52
CA ILE A 334 -20.43 21.49 13.31
C ILE A 334 -21.27 22.70 13.76
N PRO A 335 -22.05 23.33 12.88
CA PRO A 335 -22.82 24.49 13.25
C PRO A 335 -23.73 24.11 14.43
N GLU A 336 -23.65 24.85 15.50
CA GLU A 336 -24.61 24.78 16.62
C GLU A 336 -26.00 24.98 16.00
N ARG A 337 -26.79 23.91 15.90
CA ARG A 337 -28.21 24.08 15.62
C ARG A 337 -28.81 24.76 16.85
N GLU A 338 -29.20 26.02 16.69
CA GLU A 338 -30.05 26.70 17.59
C GLU A 338 -31.23 25.80 17.97
N ALA A 339 -31.33 25.54 19.27
CA ALA A 339 -32.45 24.84 19.84
C ALA A 339 -33.69 25.71 19.63
N SER A 340 -34.59 25.32 18.74
CA SER A 340 -35.95 25.85 18.61
C SER A 340 -36.90 24.81 19.15
#